data_37c40845df78da709f7a5ef0877209f1
#
_entry.id   37c40845df78da709f7a5ef0877209f1
#
_cell.length_a   1.000
_cell.length_b   1.000
_cell.length_c   1.000
_cell.angle_alpha   90.00
_cell.angle_beta   90.00
_cell.angle_gamma   90.00
#
_symmetry.space_group_name_H-M   'P 1'
#
loop_
_entity.id
_entity.type
_entity.pdbx_description
1 polymer ?
#
loop_
_entity_poly.entity_id
_entity_poly.type
_entity_poly.pdbx_seq_one_letter_code
_entity_poly.pdbx_strand_id
1 'polypeptide(L)'
;MKITTPHGTLEGDNIEAILKEHGYGCLHDAYLCGADLRYADLHGANLHGADLRYADLHGANLRDAYLSCACLHDADLSHADLRYADLSDAYLCGADLHGANLSDANHVQLSIAKTSILPDEGDIIGWKKAWTDDTMPPKSVIVKLLIPADAQRSNGTGRKCRASTARVLDLQDKQGNSLPPDTTAYSGHDTDFTYKKGETIHVEDFDTNRWKECAPGIHFFITRIEAAEY
;
A
#
# COMPACT_ATOMS: atom_id res chain seq x y z
N MET A 1 17.11 23.65 -4.46
CA MET A 1 17.12 22.18 -4.59
C MET A 1 18.35 21.74 -5.36
N LYS A 2 18.90 20.58 -5.05
CA LYS A 2 20.07 20.03 -5.73
C LYS A 2 19.81 18.56 -6.03
N ILE A 3 19.93 18.18 -7.30
CA ILE A 3 19.63 16.83 -7.78
C ILE A 3 20.89 16.27 -8.45
N THR A 4 21.30 15.08 -8.04
CA THR A 4 22.40 14.37 -8.68
C THR A 4 21.85 13.42 -9.76
N THR A 5 22.46 13.46 -10.93
CA THR A 5 22.16 12.57 -12.05
C THR A 5 23.46 11.92 -12.55
N PRO A 6 23.40 10.87 -13.38
CA PRO A 6 24.61 10.30 -14.01
C PRO A 6 25.39 11.30 -14.87
N HIS A 7 24.74 12.38 -15.32
CA HIS A 7 25.32 13.40 -16.20
C HIS A 7 25.82 14.64 -15.46
N GLY A 8 25.67 14.69 -14.13
CA GLY A 8 26.10 15.82 -13.30
C GLY A 8 25.07 16.23 -12.27
N THR A 9 25.32 17.40 -11.68
CA THR A 9 24.42 17.96 -10.68
C THR A 9 23.59 19.09 -11.26
N LEU A 10 22.28 19.05 -11.01
CA LEU A 10 21.31 20.08 -11.36
C LEU A 10 21.01 20.91 -10.09
N GLU A 11 20.95 22.21 -10.22
CA GLU A 11 20.66 23.13 -9.11
C GLU A 11 19.57 24.12 -9.51
N GLY A 12 18.66 24.43 -8.58
CA GLY A 12 17.59 25.40 -8.78
C GLY A 12 16.84 25.63 -7.47
N ASP A 13 15.95 26.62 -7.45
CA ASP A 13 15.16 26.95 -6.25
C ASP A 13 14.18 25.83 -5.91
N ASN A 14 13.61 25.20 -6.93
CA ASN A 14 12.69 24.06 -6.84
C ASN A 14 12.82 23.17 -8.08
N ILE A 15 12.01 22.08 -8.15
CA ILE A 15 12.04 21.14 -9.27
C ILE A 15 11.60 21.80 -10.60
N GLU A 16 10.61 22.69 -10.55
CA GLU A 16 10.12 23.39 -11.74
C GLU A 16 11.18 24.33 -12.34
N ALA A 17 11.97 25.01 -11.51
CA ALA A 17 13.09 25.83 -11.96
C ALA A 17 14.16 24.96 -12.67
N ILE A 18 14.47 23.79 -12.10
CA ILE A 18 15.40 22.82 -12.69
C ILE A 18 14.89 22.32 -14.04
N LEU A 19 13.63 21.91 -14.12
CA LEU A 19 13.01 21.43 -15.37
C LEU A 19 12.98 22.52 -16.45
N LYS A 20 12.71 23.76 -16.04
CA LYS A 20 12.69 24.90 -16.96
C LYS A 20 14.08 25.22 -17.54
N GLU A 21 15.12 25.10 -16.74
CA GLU A 21 16.50 25.40 -17.14
C GLU A 21 17.14 24.26 -17.94
N HIS A 22 16.95 23.02 -17.52
CA HIS A 22 17.63 21.84 -18.05
C HIS A 22 16.75 20.95 -18.94
N GLY A 23 15.44 21.22 -19.00
CA GLY A 23 14.45 20.46 -19.76
C GLY A 23 13.95 19.21 -19.00
N TYR A 24 12.78 18.72 -19.43
CA TYR A 24 12.07 17.61 -18.77
C TYR A 24 12.79 16.25 -18.90
N GLY A 25 13.76 16.12 -19.81
CA GLY A 25 14.58 14.92 -19.93
C GLY A 25 15.73 14.81 -18.93
N CYS A 26 16.00 15.85 -18.15
CA CYS A 26 17.16 15.92 -17.25
C CYS A 26 17.06 15.01 -16.01
N LEU A 27 15.86 14.49 -15.69
CA LEU A 27 15.62 13.66 -14.52
C LEU A 27 15.80 12.15 -14.79
N HIS A 28 16.19 11.76 -15.99
CA HIS A 28 16.54 10.37 -16.31
C HIS A 28 17.64 9.87 -15.37
N ASP A 29 17.41 8.73 -14.70
CA ASP A 29 18.29 8.12 -13.70
C ASP A 29 18.67 9.07 -12.53
N ALA A 30 17.86 10.09 -12.25
CA ALA A 30 18.15 11.05 -11.20
C ALA A 30 18.04 10.40 -9.80
N TYR A 31 18.90 10.87 -8.87
CA TYR A 31 18.84 10.48 -7.46
C TYR A 31 17.94 11.45 -6.69
N LEU A 32 16.68 11.03 -6.49
CA LEU A 32 15.62 11.79 -5.82
C LEU A 32 15.13 11.11 -4.54
N CYS A 33 15.93 10.20 -3.98
CA CYS A 33 15.59 9.49 -2.75
C CYS A 33 15.30 10.45 -1.60
N GLY A 34 14.08 10.35 -1.01
CA GLY A 34 13.62 11.23 0.06
C GLY A 34 13.37 12.68 -0.34
N ALA A 35 13.30 13.00 -1.64
CA ALA A 35 13.03 14.35 -2.10
C ALA A 35 11.63 14.83 -1.75
N ASP A 36 11.48 16.08 -1.33
CA ASP A 36 10.18 16.75 -1.20
C ASP A 36 9.76 17.29 -2.58
N LEU A 37 8.80 16.60 -3.19
CA LEU A 37 8.23 16.91 -4.51
C LEU A 37 6.71 17.09 -4.42
N ARG A 38 6.22 17.45 -3.24
CA ARG A 38 4.78 17.70 -3.02
C ARG A 38 4.25 18.78 -3.94
N TYR A 39 3.13 18.45 -4.59
CA TYR A 39 2.45 19.36 -5.54
C TYR A 39 3.32 19.82 -6.71
N ALA A 40 4.48 19.21 -6.95
CA ALA A 40 5.36 19.54 -8.05
C ALA A 40 4.70 19.31 -9.41
N ASP A 41 4.93 20.21 -10.37
CA ASP A 41 4.53 20.00 -11.75
C ASP A 41 5.63 19.23 -12.50
N LEU A 42 5.42 17.92 -12.61
CA LEU A 42 6.27 16.96 -13.29
C LEU A 42 5.61 16.42 -14.59
N HIS A 43 4.64 17.18 -15.14
CA HIS A 43 3.93 16.78 -16.35
C HIS A 43 4.93 16.52 -17.50
N GLY A 44 4.85 15.32 -18.08
CA GLY A 44 5.71 14.86 -19.15
C GLY A 44 7.20 14.72 -18.78
N ALA A 45 7.57 14.77 -17.50
CA ALA A 45 8.95 14.63 -17.06
C ALA A 45 9.50 13.23 -17.36
N ASN A 46 10.76 13.15 -17.80
CA ASN A 46 11.46 11.89 -17.96
C ASN A 46 12.13 11.48 -16.63
N LEU A 47 11.47 10.60 -15.90
CA LEU A 47 11.90 10.00 -14.65
C LEU A 47 12.27 8.50 -14.84
N HIS A 48 12.56 8.08 -16.09
CA HIS A 48 12.98 6.72 -16.36
C HIS A 48 14.20 6.36 -15.49
N GLY A 49 14.14 5.21 -14.81
CA GLY A 49 15.22 4.73 -13.95
C GLY A 49 15.51 5.57 -12.70
N ALA A 50 14.78 6.66 -12.45
CA ALA A 50 15.04 7.53 -11.30
C ALA A 50 14.87 6.81 -9.96
N ASP A 51 15.73 7.12 -9.00
CA ASP A 51 15.61 6.68 -7.62
C ASP A 51 14.72 7.64 -6.83
N LEU A 52 13.45 7.30 -6.70
CA LEU A 52 12.41 8.06 -5.99
C LEU A 52 12.00 7.38 -4.66
N ARG A 53 12.85 6.51 -4.12
CA ARG A 53 12.56 5.84 -2.84
C ARG A 53 12.33 6.85 -1.73
N TYR A 54 11.26 6.64 -0.95
CA TYR A 54 10.88 7.53 0.17
C TYR A 54 10.61 8.98 -0.25
N ALA A 55 10.49 9.29 -1.55
CA ALA A 55 10.15 10.64 -2.00
C ALA A 55 8.71 10.98 -1.64
N ASP A 56 8.47 12.23 -1.26
CA ASP A 56 7.13 12.78 -1.04
C ASP A 56 6.64 13.43 -2.32
N LEU A 57 5.77 12.72 -3.04
CA LEU A 57 5.12 13.13 -4.30
C LEU A 57 3.62 13.42 -4.07
N HIS A 58 3.21 13.66 -2.82
CA HIS A 58 1.82 13.96 -2.48
C HIS A 58 1.25 15.06 -3.38
N GLY A 59 0.15 14.78 -4.07
CA GLY A 59 -0.53 15.72 -4.94
C GLY A 59 0.27 16.21 -6.17
N ALA A 60 1.41 15.59 -6.50
CA ALA A 60 2.21 15.96 -7.67
C ALA A 60 1.46 15.71 -8.98
N ASN A 61 1.70 16.55 -9.98
CA ASN A 61 1.23 16.35 -11.34
C ASN A 61 2.29 15.53 -12.12
N LEU A 62 2.05 14.22 -12.23
CA LEU A 62 2.87 13.27 -12.97
C LEU A 62 2.20 12.83 -14.29
N ARG A 63 1.25 13.60 -14.77
CA ARG A 63 0.53 13.28 -16.01
C ARG A 63 1.52 13.17 -17.17
N ASP A 64 1.34 12.13 -18.02
CA ASP A 64 2.22 11.84 -19.17
C ASP A 64 3.71 11.66 -18.79
N ALA A 65 4.07 11.51 -17.51
CA ALA A 65 5.45 11.31 -17.08
C ALA A 65 5.97 9.91 -17.47
N TYR A 66 7.27 9.81 -17.76
CA TYR A 66 7.95 8.56 -18.04
C TYR A 66 8.61 8.04 -16.76
N LEU A 67 7.94 7.10 -16.07
CA LEU A 67 8.38 6.48 -14.82
C LEU A 67 8.86 5.03 -15.01
N SER A 68 9.11 4.63 -16.27
CA SER A 68 9.56 3.27 -16.54
C SER A 68 10.87 2.95 -15.81
N CYS A 69 10.94 1.77 -15.19
CA CYS A 69 12.06 1.33 -14.34
C CYS A 69 12.34 2.21 -13.11
N ALA A 70 11.54 3.23 -12.81
CA ALA A 70 11.75 4.08 -11.64
C ALA A 70 11.57 3.28 -10.33
N CYS A 71 12.41 3.59 -9.33
CA CYS A 71 12.30 3.01 -8.00
C CYS A 71 11.46 3.91 -7.09
N LEU A 72 10.20 3.55 -6.85
CA LEU A 72 9.21 4.27 -6.05
C LEU A 72 8.94 3.57 -4.71
N HIS A 73 9.88 2.74 -4.24
CA HIS A 73 9.73 2.00 -2.98
C HIS A 73 9.48 2.97 -1.81
N ASP A 74 8.37 2.74 -1.06
CA ASP A 74 7.93 3.58 0.07
C ASP A 74 7.75 5.07 -0.28
N ALA A 75 7.54 5.45 -1.54
CA ALA A 75 7.22 6.82 -1.93
C ALA A 75 5.76 7.17 -1.59
N ASP A 76 5.51 8.41 -1.20
CA ASP A 76 4.16 8.95 -1.05
C ASP A 76 3.69 9.53 -2.39
N LEU A 77 2.79 8.81 -3.07
CA LEU A 77 2.11 9.22 -4.31
C LEU A 77 0.64 9.55 -4.05
N SER A 78 0.27 9.75 -2.78
CA SER A 78 -1.11 10.01 -2.43
C SER A 78 -1.63 11.28 -3.13
N HIS A 79 -2.84 11.18 -3.69
CA HIS A 79 -3.49 12.23 -4.48
C HIS A 79 -2.72 12.71 -5.72
N ALA A 80 -1.66 12.05 -6.15
CA ALA A 80 -0.92 12.40 -7.36
C ALA A 80 -1.75 12.15 -8.63
N ASP A 81 -1.56 12.97 -9.65
CA ASP A 81 -2.14 12.77 -10.99
C ASP A 81 -1.15 12.00 -11.88
N LEU A 82 -1.37 10.71 -12.04
CA LEU A 82 -0.56 9.79 -12.83
C LEU A 82 -1.23 9.41 -14.17
N ARG A 83 -2.20 10.20 -14.63
CA ARG A 83 -2.90 9.89 -15.89
C ARG A 83 -1.93 9.84 -17.05
N TYR A 84 -2.07 8.78 -17.87
CA TYR A 84 -1.23 8.53 -19.04
C TYR A 84 0.28 8.33 -18.72
N ALA A 85 0.68 8.28 -17.45
CA ALA A 85 2.08 8.01 -17.09
C ALA A 85 2.51 6.61 -17.52
N ASP A 86 3.77 6.46 -17.89
CA ASP A 86 4.37 5.15 -18.19
C ASP A 86 5.03 4.59 -16.92
N LEU A 87 4.41 3.58 -16.33
CA LEU A 87 4.89 2.85 -15.15
C LEU A 87 5.50 1.48 -15.52
N SER A 88 5.92 1.28 -16.75
CA SER A 88 6.53 0.02 -17.18
C SER A 88 7.72 -0.34 -16.30
N ASP A 89 7.69 -1.53 -15.71
CA ASP A 89 8.74 -2.04 -14.82
C ASP A 89 9.09 -1.15 -13.62
N ALA A 90 8.23 -0.20 -13.24
CA ALA A 90 8.40 0.61 -12.05
C ALA A 90 8.26 -0.25 -10.77
N TYR A 91 9.05 0.07 -9.74
CA TYR A 91 9.05 -0.62 -8.45
C TYR A 91 8.22 0.17 -7.43
N LEU A 92 6.95 -0.23 -7.23
CA LEU A 92 5.97 0.44 -6.37
C LEU A 92 5.81 -0.21 -4.98
N CYS A 93 6.73 -1.08 -4.56
CA CYS A 93 6.60 -1.78 -3.28
C CYS A 93 6.56 -0.76 -2.11
N GLY A 94 5.51 -0.82 -1.29
CA GLY A 94 5.31 0.10 -0.17
C GLY A 94 4.83 1.52 -0.53
N ALA A 95 4.76 1.88 -1.82
CA ALA A 95 4.31 3.22 -2.22
C ALA A 95 2.85 3.49 -1.83
N ASP A 96 2.56 4.68 -1.29
CA ASP A 96 1.19 5.12 -1.01
C ASP A 96 0.57 5.74 -2.27
N LEU A 97 -0.45 5.09 -2.81
CA LEU A 97 -1.22 5.55 -3.97
C LEU A 97 -2.65 5.96 -3.58
N HIS A 98 -2.90 6.24 -2.29
CA HIS A 98 -4.23 6.64 -1.83
C HIS A 98 -4.72 7.89 -2.58
N GLY A 99 -5.88 7.80 -3.25
CA GLY A 99 -6.46 8.90 -3.99
C GLY A 99 -5.71 9.30 -5.27
N ALA A 100 -4.64 8.61 -5.65
CA ALA A 100 -3.94 8.84 -6.91
C ALA A 100 -4.83 8.53 -8.12
N ASN A 101 -4.69 9.33 -9.18
CA ASN A 101 -5.40 9.11 -10.43
C ASN A 101 -4.50 8.38 -11.43
N LEU A 102 -4.74 7.10 -11.64
CA LEU A 102 -3.99 6.22 -12.54
C LEU A 102 -4.75 5.93 -13.86
N SER A 103 -5.75 6.75 -14.22
CA SER A 103 -6.52 6.54 -15.45
C SER A 103 -5.61 6.57 -16.67
N ASP A 104 -5.73 5.56 -17.52
CA ASP A 104 -4.95 5.41 -18.74
C ASP A 104 -3.41 5.36 -18.54
N ALA A 105 -2.93 5.16 -17.30
CA ALA A 105 -1.51 4.91 -17.06
C ALA A 105 -1.09 3.55 -17.62
N ASN A 106 0.07 3.54 -18.31
CA ASN A 106 0.57 2.34 -18.98
C ASN A 106 1.21 1.37 -17.98
N HIS A 107 0.98 0.07 -18.19
CA HIS A 107 1.60 -1.06 -17.46
C HIS A 107 1.40 -1.06 -15.94
N VAL A 108 0.55 -0.20 -15.42
CA VAL A 108 0.24 -0.12 -13.98
C VAL A 108 -0.18 -1.47 -13.40
N GLN A 109 -0.98 -2.26 -14.13
CA GLN A 109 -1.44 -3.58 -13.69
C GLN A 109 -0.29 -4.56 -13.47
N LEU A 110 0.72 -4.56 -14.34
CA LEU A 110 1.89 -5.44 -14.23
C LEU A 110 2.78 -5.01 -13.06
N SER A 111 3.04 -3.72 -12.90
CA SER A 111 3.83 -3.18 -11.78
C SER A 111 3.16 -3.48 -10.43
N ILE A 112 1.84 -3.39 -10.37
CA ILE A 112 1.04 -3.77 -9.21
C ILE A 112 1.10 -5.27 -8.95
N ALA A 113 0.93 -6.11 -9.98
CA ALA A 113 0.98 -7.56 -9.82
C ALA A 113 2.32 -8.02 -9.22
N LYS A 114 3.42 -7.37 -9.58
CA LYS A 114 4.76 -7.62 -9.00
C LYS A 114 4.86 -7.29 -7.51
N THR A 115 4.02 -6.37 -7.01
CA THR A 115 3.98 -5.97 -5.59
C THR A 115 2.87 -6.65 -4.81
N SER A 116 1.90 -7.29 -5.49
CA SER A 116 0.80 -7.99 -4.82
C SER A 116 1.32 -9.18 -4.03
N ILE A 117 0.94 -9.25 -2.76
CA ILE A 117 1.25 -10.37 -1.87
C ILE A 117 0.10 -11.37 -1.75
N LEU A 118 -1.07 -11.03 -2.31
CA LEU A 118 -2.23 -11.91 -2.32
C LEU A 118 -2.17 -12.83 -3.54
N PRO A 119 -2.29 -14.15 -3.36
CA PRO A 119 -2.49 -15.07 -4.48
C PRO A 119 -3.82 -14.79 -5.18
N ASP A 120 -3.84 -14.97 -6.50
CA ASP A 120 -5.02 -14.74 -7.33
C ASP A 120 -6.09 -15.84 -7.11
N GLU A 121 -5.67 -17.04 -6.72
CA GLU A 121 -6.53 -18.22 -6.57
C GLU A 121 -6.34 -18.89 -5.21
N GLY A 122 -7.33 -19.70 -4.83
CA GLY A 122 -7.32 -20.53 -3.63
C GLY A 122 -7.64 -19.77 -2.33
N ASP A 123 -7.76 -20.55 -1.26
CA ASP A 123 -7.98 -20.03 0.08
C ASP A 123 -6.69 -19.45 0.66
N ILE A 124 -6.80 -18.39 1.47
CA ILE A 124 -5.65 -17.73 2.11
C ILE A 124 -5.77 -17.84 3.61
N ILE A 125 -4.67 -18.13 4.29
CA ILE A 125 -4.56 -17.92 5.73
C ILE A 125 -4.08 -16.50 5.99
N GLY A 126 -4.94 -15.72 6.65
CA GLY A 126 -4.64 -14.37 7.10
C GLY A 126 -4.54 -14.26 8.61
N TRP A 127 -3.93 -13.19 9.09
CA TRP A 127 -3.70 -12.92 10.50
C TRP A 127 -4.06 -11.49 10.84
N LYS A 128 -4.69 -11.27 12.00
CA LYS A 128 -5.11 -9.94 12.46
C LYS A 128 -4.90 -9.78 13.94
N LYS A 129 -4.44 -8.61 14.38
CA LYS A 129 -4.46 -8.23 15.79
C LYS A 129 -5.87 -7.76 16.18
N ALA A 130 -6.33 -8.23 17.30
CA ALA A 130 -7.60 -7.85 17.93
C ALA A 130 -7.43 -7.76 19.47
N TRP A 131 -8.49 -7.47 20.17
CA TRP A 131 -8.46 -7.22 21.61
C TRP A 131 -9.57 -8.00 22.32
N THR A 132 -9.36 -8.41 23.58
CA THR A 132 -10.41 -9.00 24.42
C THR A 132 -10.82 -8.02 25.50
N ASP A 133 -12.11 -8.03 25.89
CA ASP A 133 -12.65 -7.17 26.95
C ASP A 133 -12.54 -7.79 28.35
N ASP A 134 -12.07 -9.04 28.46
CA ASP A 134 -12.09 -9.80 29.71
C ASP A 134 -11.15 -9.23 30.77
N THR A 135 -10.33 -8.24 30.43
CA THR A 135 -9.31 -7.68 31.34
C THR A 135 -9.14 -6.17 31.17
N MET A 136 -8.79 -5.50 32.24
CA MET A 136 -8.37 -4.10 32.24
C MET A 136 -6.88 -4.01 32.61
N PRO A 137 -5.98 -3.62 31.70
CA PRO A 137 -6.24 -3.19 30.29
C PRO A 137 -6.57 -4.37 29.36
N PRO A 138 -7.24 -4.11 28.22
CA PRO A 138 -7.55 -5.13 27.22
C PRO A 138 -6.28 -5.86 26.75
N LYS A 139 -6.38 -7.18 26.57
CA LYS A 139 -5.27 -7.98 26.05
C LYS A 139 -5.33 -8.07 24.52
N SER A 140 -4.19 -7.86 23.86
CA SER A 140 -4.09 -8.12 22.44
C SER A 140 -4.06 -9.62 22.18
N VAL A 141 -4.79 -10.03 21.17
CA VAL A 141 -4.85 -11.41 20.67
C VAL A 141 -4.61 -11.43 19.16
N ILE A 142 -4.21 -12.57 18.63
CA ILE A 142 -4.00 -12.76 17.21
C ILE A 142 -5.09 -13.69 16.68
N VAL A 143 -5.86 -13.17 15.74
CA VAL A 143 -6.93 -13.88 15.05
C VAL A 143 -6.35 -14.57 13.82
N LYS A 144 -6.54 -15.89 13.71
CA LYS A 144 -6.24 -16.67 12.50
C LYS A 144 -7.50 -16.76 11.66
N LEU A 145 -7.38 -16.31 10.41
CA LEU A 145 -8.48 -16.20 9.44
C LEU A 145 -8.25 -17.14 8.27
N LEU A 146 -9.33 -17.74 7.77
CA LEU A 146 -9.41 -18.31 6.44
C LEU A 146 -10.14 -17.30 5.55
N ILE A 147 -9.48 -16.81 4.53
CA ILE A 147 -10.05 -15.96 3.47
C ILE A 147 -10.42 -16.91 2.32
N PRO A 148 -11.69 -17.19 2.08
CA PRO A 148 -12.07 -18.15 1.05
C PRO A 148 -11.78 -17.64 -0.36
N ALA A 149 -11.64 -18.57 -1.32
CA ALA A 149 -11.26 -18.27 -2.70
C ALA A 149 -12.24 -17.31 -3.40
N ASP A 150 -13.51 -17.35 -3.04
CA ASP A 150 -14.58 -16.52 -3.59
C ASP A 150 -14.72 -15.15 -2.89
N ALA A 151 -13.98 -14.88 -1.83
CA ALA A 151 -13.97 -13.56 -1.20
C ALA A 151 -13.36 -12.52 -2.13
N GLN A 152 -13.97 -11.35 -2.19
CA GLN A 152 -13.31 -10.19 -2.78
C GLN A 152 -12.09 -9.82 -1.91
N ARG A 153 -10.96 -9.57 -2.56
CA ARG A 153 -9.68 -9.34 -1.91
C ARG A 153 -9.04 -8.07 -2.44
N SER A 154 -8.35 -7.37 -1.59
CA SER A 154 -7.63 -6.16 -1.97
C SER A 154 -6.35 -6.05 -1.15
N ASN A 155 -5.24 -5.76 -1.80
CA ASN A 155 -4.09 -5.14 -1.17
C ASN A 155 -3.53 -4.09 -2.13
N GLY A 156 -3.04 -2.99 -1.57
CA GLY A 156 -2.33 -1.97 -2.32
C GLY A 156 -0.87 -2.37 -2.56
N THR A 157 0.04 -1.48 -2.27
CA THR A 157 1.48 -1.70 -2.39
C THR A 157 2.13 -2.16 -1.08
N GLY A 158 1.39 -2.04 0.04
CA GLY A 158 1.84 -2.43 1.38
C GLY A 158 1.58 -3.89 1.73
N ARG A 159 1.84 -4.23 2.98
CA ARG A 159 1.67 -5.59 3.53
C ARG A 159 0.29 -5.84 4.13
N LYS A 160 -0.52 -4.79 4.32
CA LYS A 160 -1.86 -4.85 4.87
C LYS A 160 -2.86 -5.20 3.77
N CYS A 161 -3.61 -6.26 3.98
CA CYS A 161 -4.60 -6.78 3.04
C CYS A 161 -6.02 -6.59 3.57
N ARG A 162 -7.02 -6.62 2.67
CA ARG A 162 -8.44 -6.59 3.01
C ARG A 162 -9.20 -7.70 2.29
N ALA A 163 -10.25 -8.21 2.94
CA ALA A 163 -11.19 -9.14 2.33
C ALA A 163 -12.64 -8.79 2.68
N SER A 164 -13.58 -9.16 1.80
CA SER A 164 -15.02 -9.01 2.05
C SER A 164 -15.55 -10.08 3.01
N THR A 165 -14.88 -11.24 3.05
CA THR A 165 -15.32 -12.41 3.83
C THR A 165 -14.13 -13.09 4.45
N ALA A 166 -14.27 -13.54 5.70
CA ALA A 166 -13.29 -14.38 6.38
C ALA A 166 -13.98 -15.32 7.37
N ARG A 167 -13.45 -16.54 7.53
CA ARG A 167 -13.83 -17.45 8.60
C ARG A 167 -12.77 -17.42 9.70
N VAL A 168 -13.18 -17.23 10.94
CA VAL A 168 -12.29 -17.26 12.11
C VAL A 168 -11.92 -18.72 12.42
N LEU A 169 -10.66 -19.07 12.20
CA LEU A 169 -10.14 -20.41 12.49
C LEU A 169 -9.72 -20.55 13.93
N ASP A 170 -9.11 -19.51 14.49
CA ASP A 170 -8.57 -19.56 15.84
C ASP A 170 -8.34 -18.15 16.42
N LEU A 171 -8.34 -18.06 17.74
CA LEU A 171 -7.91 -16.89 18.51
C LEU A 171 -6.72 -17.34 19.38
N GLN A 172 -5.63 -16.61 19.31
CA GLN A 172 -4.36 -17.00 19.93
C GLN A 172 -3.80 -15.89 20.82
N ASP A 173 -3.10 -16.28 21.87
CA ASP A 173 -2.25 -15.36 22.63
C ASP A 173 -1.00 -14.95 21.82
N LYS A 174 -0.16 -14.05 22.37
CA LYS A 174 1.07 -13.62 21.73
C LYS A 174 2.06 -14.78 21.51
N GLN A 175 2.04 -15.81 22.32
CA GLN A 175 2.90 -17.00 22.26
C GLN A 175 2.42 -18.01 21.20
N GLY A 176 1.18 -17.86 20.69
CA GLY A 176 0.59 -18.75 19.70
C GLY A 176 -0.28 -19.85 20.27
N ASN A 177 -0.57 -19.84 21.56
CA ASN A 177 -1.49 -20.78 22.18
C ASN A 177 -2.93 -20.39 21.87
N SER A 178 -3.78 -21.37 21.51
CA SER A 178 -5.20 -21.14 21.30
C SER A 178 -5.89 -20.71 22.59
N LEU A 179 -6.76 -19.73 22.48
CA LEU A 179 -7.63 -19.28 23.58
C LEU A 179 -8.88 -20.17 23.71
N PRO A 180 -9.59 -20.10 24.86
CA PRO A 180 -10.85 -20.84 25.04
C PRO A 180 -11.83 -20.60 23.90
N PRO A 181 -12.63 -21.64 23.50
CA PRO A 181 -13.52 -21.55 22.33
C PRO A 181 -14.60 -20.48 22.43
N ASP A 182 -14.99 -20.09 23.63
CA ASP A 182 -15.98 -19.05 23.93
C ASP A 182 -15.41 -17.63 23.98
N THR A 183 -14.09 -17.47 23.76
CA THR A 183 -13.44 -16.15 23.71
C THR A 183 -14.00 -15.33 22.55
N THR A 184 -14.34 -14.07 22.85
CA THR A 184 -14.68 -13.05 21.84
C THR A 184 -13.55 -12.03 21.79
N ALA A 185 -13.11 -11.68 20.58
CA ALA A 185 -12.18 -10.60 20.35
C ALA A 185 -12.83 -9.50 19.50
N TYR A 186 -12.37 -8.27 19.64
CA TYR A 186 -12.93 -7.07 19.03
C TYR A 186 -11.90 -6.38 18.13
N SER A 187 -12.36 -5.75 17.08
CA SER A 187 -11.50 -4.92 16.25
C SER A 187 -11.02 -3.70 17.04
N GLY A 188 -9.77 -3.29 16.86
CA GLY A 188 -9.23 -2.09 17.50
C GLY A 188 -9.82 -0.77 16.97
N HIS A 189 -10.49 -0.78 15.82
CA HIS A 189 -11.09 0.41 15.19
C HIS A 189 -12.62 0.45 15.28
N ASP A 190 -13.24 -0.71 15.43
CA ASP A 190 -14.69 -0.87 15.48
C ASP A 190 -15.01 -1.97 16.51
N THR A 191 -15.48 -1.56 17.68
CA THR A 191 -15.79 -2.47 18.79
C THR A 191 -17.02 -3.34 18.52
N ASP A 192 -17.88 -2.96 17.57
CA ASP A 192 -19.03 -3.78 17.18
C ASP A 192 -18.61 -4.92 16.25
N PHE A 193 -17.40 -4.83 15.68
CA PHE A 193 -16.84 -5.85 14.81
C PHE A 193 -16.09 -6.92 15.60
N THR A 194 -16.69 -8.09 15.73
CA THR A 194 -16.24 -9.17 16.61
C THR A 194 -15.66 -10.37 15.87
N TYR A 195 -14.81 -11.12 16.56
CA TYR A 195 -14.18 -12.36 16.08
C TYR A 195 -14.43 -13.47 17.12
N LYS A 196 -15.15 -14.54 16.71
CA LYS A 196 -15.34 -15.76 17.51
C LYS A 196 -14.94 -16.96 16.67
N LYS A 197 -14.30 -17.92 17.31
CA LYS A 197 -13.83 -19.15 16.65
C LYS A 197 -14.97 -19.88 15.96
N GLY A 198 -14.79 -20.19 14.70
CA GLY A 198 -15.75 -20.91 13.85
C GLY A 198 -16.76 -20.03 13.12
N GLU A 199 -16.90 -18.76 13.51
CA GLU A 199 -17.79 -17.82 12.81
C GLU A 199 -17.24 -17.36 11.47
N THR A 200 -18.13 -17.06 10.53
CA THR A 200 -17.81 -16.38 9.26
C THR A 200 -18.28 -14.95 9.34
N ILE A 201 -17.40 -14.05 8.97
CA ILE A 201 -17.59 -12.60 9.00
C ILE A 201 -17.73 -12.11 7.57
N HIS A 202 -18.68 -11.19 7.35
CA HIS A 202 -18.91 -10.55 6.06
C HIS A 202 -18.90 -9.03 6.23
N VAL A 203 -18.38 -8.33 5.23
CA VAL A 203 -18.43 -6.88 5.11
C VAL A 203 -19.20 -6.55 3.82
N GLU A 204 -20.40 -5.96 3.97
CA GLU A 204 -21.32 -5.71 2.86
C GLU A 204 -20.85 -4.57 1.95
N ASP A 205 -20.23 -3.54 2.53
CA ASP A 205 -19.74 -2.35 1.87
C ASP A 205 -18.25 -2.42 1.47
N PHE A 206 -17.76 -3.62 1.15
CA PHE A 206 -16.36 -3.83 0.78
C PHE A 206 -15.95 -2.91 -0.37
N ASP A 207 -14.94 -2.06 -0.14
CA ASP A 207 -14.39 -1.17 -1.16
C ASP A 207 -13.33 -1.92 -1.99
N THR A 208 -13.60 -2.09 -3.27
CA THR A 208 -12.68 -2.77 -4.21
C THR A 208 -11.48 -1.89 -4.61
N ASN A 209 -11.50 -0.60 -4.27
CA ASN A 209 -10.37 0.29 -4.54
C ASN A 209 -9.17 -0.12 -3.69
N ARG A 210 -8.19 -0.75 -4.34
CA ARG A 210 -6.99 -1.29 -3.68
C ARG A 210 -6.09 -0.22 -3.05
N TRP A 211 -6.16 1.02 -3.54
CA TRP A 211 -5.36 2.14 -3.06
C TRP A 211 -5.88 2.75 -1.76
N LYS A 212 -7.08 2.41 -1.35
CA LYS A 212 -7.65 2.82 -0.07
C LYS A 212 -7.41 1.76 1.00
N GLU A 213 -6.22 1.71 1.57
CA GLU A 213 -5.85 0.67 2.55
C GLU A 213 -6.72 0.65 3.81
N CYS A 214 -7.26 1.80 4.23
CA CYS A 214 -8.14 1.92 5.39
C CYS A 214 -9.64 1.85 5.06
N ALA A 215 -10.01 1.53 3.81
CA ALA A 215 -11.41 1.40 3.40
C ALA A 215 -12.10 0.17 4.06
N PRO A 216 -13.45 0.09 4.00
CA PRO A 216 -14.19 -1.04 4.55
C PRO A 216 -13.69 -2.40 4.08
N GLY A 217 -13.56 -3.32 5.02
CA GLY A 217 -13.06 -4.68 4.78
C GLY A 217 -12.48 -5.33 6.02
N ILE A 218 -12.32 -6.63 5.98
CA ILE A 218 -11.61 -7.38 7.03
C ILE A 218 -10.12 -7.23 6.77
N HIS A 219 -9.45 -6.36 7.53
CA HIS A 219 -8.01 -6.14 7.41
C HIS A 219 -7.21 -7.30 8.00
N PHE A 220 -6.20 -7.77 7.29
CA PHE A 220 -5.34 -8.87 7.72
C PHE A 220 -3.92 -8.76 7.13
N PHE A 221 -3.01 -9.56 7.65
CA PHE A 221 -1.65 -9.76 7.16
C PHE A 221 -1.46 -11.21 6.72
N ILE A 222 -0.52 -11.46 5.81
CA ILE A 222 -0.23 -12.81 5.31
C ILE A 222 0.55 -13.61 6.35
N THR A 223 1.35 -12.96 7.19
CA THR A 223 2.09 -13.65 8.25
C THR A 223 1.61 -13.26 9.64
N ARG A 224 1.73 -14.22 10.58
CA ARG A 224 1.37 -14.01 11.98
C ARG A 224 2.22 -12.93 12.65
N ILE A 225 3.51 -12.88 12.32
CA ILE A 225 4.44 -11.91 12.92
C ILE A 225 4.06 -10.47 12.54
N GLU A 226 3.70 -10.23 11.29
CA GLU A 226 3.23 -8.90 10.85
C GLU A 226 2.00 -8.44 11.64
N ALA A 227 1.03 -9.34 11.85
CA ALA A 227 -0.15 -9.03 12.66
C ALA A 227 0.18 -8.78 14.15
N ALA A 228 1.18 -9.46 14.69
CA ALA A 228 1.57 -9.33 16.10
C ALA A 228 2.31 -8.02 16.39
N GLU A 229 3.14 -7.57 15.45
CA GLU A 229 3.96 -6.35 15.57
C GLU A 229 3.18 -5.07 15.17
N TYR A 230 2.10 -5.20 14.40
CA TYR A 230 1.22 -4.09 14.01
C TYR A 230 0.45 -3.55 15.22
#